data_9d434ca3be0aecb1915ea62cac06d13a
#
_entry.id   9d434ca3be0aecb1915ea62cac06d13a
#
_cell.length_a   1.000
_cell.length_b   1.000
_cell.length_c   1.000
_cell.angle_alpha   90.00
_cell.angle_beta   90.00
_cell.angle_gamma   90.00
#
_symmetry.space_group_name_H-M   'P 1'
#
loop_
_entity.id
_entity.type
_entity.pdbx_description
1 polymer ?
#
loop_
_entity_poly.entity_id
_entity_poly.type
_entity_poly.pdbx_seq_one_letter_code
_entity_poly.pdbx_strand_id
1 'polypeptide(L)'
;MTKSNIKGKLSFKSVSEQSAEMKILKNLQSRKIPDNELLENLGMFLSSKNLSRILCLDFLYKLQIKINGNIFDFGTRWGQNASLFSTLRGIYEPFNRHKRVFAFDTFSGFNKINKKDGKSRLMKVGNLKTSQDYPKFLQNHLDLIDSLNPISHIKKIWSIKEMHLKF
;
A
#
# COMPACT_ATOMS: atom_id res chain seq x y z
N MET A 1 -24.00 2.37 15.79
CA MET A 1 -23.65 1.56 14.58
C MET A 1 -23.68 2.50 13.37
N THR A 2 -22.56 3.11 13.04
CA THR A 2 -22.42 4.02 11.90
C THR A 2 -22.31 3.18 10.62
N LYS A 3 -23.32 3.29 9.75
CA LYS A 3 -23.28 2.72 8.39
C LYS A 3 -22.14 3.43 7.63
N SER A 4 -20.99 2.80 7.50
CA SER A 4 -19.95 3.27 6.58
C SER A 4 -20.47 3.06 5.16
N ASN A 5 -20.96 4.15 4.56
CA ASN A 5 -21.20 4.21 3.12
C ASN A 5 -19.85 4.03 2.42
N ILE A 6 -19.50 2.81 2.06
CA ILE A 6 -18.44 2.51 1.11
C ILE A 6 -18.96 2.97 -0.26
N LYS A 7 -18.87 4.28 -0.52
CA LYS A 7 -19.17 4.84 -1.84
C LYS A 7 -18.21 4.22 -2.85
N GLY A 8 -18.76 3.31 -3.64
CA GLY A 8 -18.36 2.90 -4.95
C GLY A 8 -16.89 2.90 -5.32
N LYS A 9 -16.13 1.89 -4.85
CA LYS A 9 -14.93 1.46 -5.57
C LYS A 9 -15.41 0.98 -6.94
N LEU A 10 -14.97 1.63 -8.03
CA LEU A 10 -15.19 1.09 -9.38
C LEU A 10 -14.57 -0.30 -9.43
N SER A 11 -15.41 -1.29 -9.48
CA SER A 11 -15.01 -2.68 -9.53
C SER A 11 -15.59 -3.27 -10.83
N PHE A 12 -14.72 -3.87 -11.64
CA PHE A 12 -15.10 -4.70 -12.78
C PHE A 12 -15.47 -6.12 -12.35
N LYS A 13 -15.62 -6.35 -11.04
CA LYS A 13 -15.96 -7.64 -10.46
C LYS A 13 -17.43 -7.93 -10.62
N SER A 14 -17.76 -9.20 -10.82
CA SER A 14 -19.14 -9.70 -10.77
C SER A 14 -19.76 -9.46 -9.38
N VAL A 15 -21.09 -9.49 -9.31
CA VAL A 15 -21.83 -9.35 -8.05
C VAL A 15 -21.43 -10.45 -7.05
N SER A 16 -21.23 -11.67 -7.55
CA SER A 16 -20.80 -12.82 -6.73
C SER A 16 -19.41 -12.61 -6.11
N GLU A 17 -18.44 -12.12 -6.90
CA GLU A 17 -17.09 -11.80 -6.39
C GLU A 17 -17.12 -10.70 -5.34
N GLN A 18 -17.90 -9.64 -5.56
CA GLN A 18 -18.07 -8.58 -4.58
C GLN A 18 -18.68 -9.10 -3.28
N SER A 19 -19.71 -9.98 -3.38
CA SER A 19 -20.32 -10.62 -2.22
C SER A 19 -19.33 -11.49 -1.46
N ALA A 20 -18.54 -12.29 -2.17
CA ALA A 20 -17.51 -13.14 -1.55
C ALA A 20 -16.44 -12.30 -0.81
N GLU A 21 -15.95 -11.22 -1.42
CA GLU A 21 -14.99 -10.32 -0.77
C GLU A 21 -15.57 -9.67 0.49
N MET A 22 -16.84 -9.27 0.45
CA MET A 22 -17.50 -8.72 1.64
C MET A 22 -17.62 -9.74 2.76
N LYS A 23 -17.85 -11.01 2.44
CA LYS A 23 -17.86 -12.11 3.43
C LYS A 23 -16.47 -12.35 4.02
N ILE A 24 -15.42 -12.39 3.18
CA ILE A 24 -14.03 -12.50 3.64
C ILE A 24 -13.67 -11.33 4.57
N LEU A 25 -14.05 -10.10 4.21
CA LEU A 25 -13.83 -8.94 5.07
C LEU A 25 -14.55 -9.07 6.41
N LYS A 26 -15.79 -9.55 6.42
CA LYS A 26 -16.54 -9.83 7.66
C LYS A 26 -15.85 -10.90 8.50
N ASN A 27 -15.31 -11.95 7.88
CA ASN A 27 -14.56 -13.00 8.59
C ASN A 27 -13.30 -12.42 9.24
N LEU A 28 -12.54 -11.58 8.54
CA LEU A 28 -11.39 -10.87 9.12
C LEU A 28 -11.81 -10.00 10.32
N GLN A 29 -12.90 -9.25 10.18
CA GLN A 29 -13.42 -8.38 11.24
C GLN A 29 -14.06 -9.14 12.41
N SER A 30 -14.42 -10.41 12.24
CA SER A 30 -15.05 -11.23 13.28
C SER A 30 -14.10 -11.64 14.42
N ARG A 31 -12.79 -11.41 14.24
CA ARG A 31 -11.74 -11.73 15.22
C ARG A 31 -11.79 -13.18 15.75
N LYS A 32 -12.10 -14.12 14.84
CA LYS A 32 -12.05 -15.55 15.17
C LYS A 32 -10.62 -16.06 15.36
N ILE A 33 -9.65 -15.39 14.73
CA ILE A 33 -8.23 -15.59 14.99
C ILE A 33 -7.85 -14.61 16.11
N PRO A 34 -7.19 -15.04 17.18
CA PRO A 34 -6.70 -14.15 18.23
C PRO A 34 -5.76 -13.04 17.67
N ASP A 35 -5.80 -11.86 18.28
CA ASP A 35 -5.06 -10.70 17.78
C ASP A 35 -3.54 -10.96 17.71
N ASN A 36 -2.98 -11.74 18.62
CA ASN A 36 -1.57 -12.14 18.65
C ASN A 36 -1.16 -13.13 17.55
N GLU A 37 -2.12 -13.79 16.89
CA GLU A 37 -1.88 -14.75 15.80
C GLU A 37 -2.34 -14.20 14.44
N LEU A 38 -3.05 -13.06 14.43
CA LEU A 38 -3.70 -12.53 13.22
C LEU A 38 -2.69 -12.19 12.13
N LEU A 39 -1.57 -11.56 12.49
CA LEU A 39 -0.57 -11.14 11.50
C LEU A 39 0.10 -12.33 10.82
N GLU A 40 0.33 -13.42 11.53
CA GLU A 40 0.94 -14.64 10.97
C GLU A 40 -0.03 -15.38 10.04
N ASN A 41 -1.34 -15.18 10.23
CA ASN A 41 -2.40 -15.85 9.47
C ASN A 41 -3.05 -14.98 8.39
N LEU A 42 -2.49 -13.81 8.07
CA LEU A 42 -3.04 -12.91 7.03
C LEU A 42 -3.16 -13.56 5.66
N GLY A 43 -2.34 -14.56 5.36
CA GLY A 43 -2.43 -15.35 4.13
C GLY A 43 -3.80 -15.96 3.87
N MET A 44 -4.55 -16.31 4.94
CA MET A 44 -5.92 -16.85 4.85
C MET A 44 -6.92 -15.89 4.17
N PHE A 45 -6.64 -14.59 4.19
CA PHE A 45 -7.51 -13.55 3.66
C PHE A 45 -7.07 -13.00 2.29
N LEU A 46 -6.01 -13.59 1.71
CA LEU A 46 -5.50 -13.19 0.41
C LEU A 46 -6.31 -13.85 -0.72
N SER A 47 -6.82 -13.01 -1.62
CA SER A 47 -7.32 -13.49 -2.91
C SER A 47 -6.17 -13.73 -3.89
N SER A 48 -6.41 -14.53 -4.94
CA SER A 48 -5.44 -14.73 -6.04
C SER A 48 -4.96 -13.40 -6.62
N LYS A 49 -5.85 -12.42 -6.75
CA LYS A 49 -5.52 -11.07 -7.23
C LYS A 49 -4.56 -10.35 -6.29
N ASN A 50 -4.78 -10.43 -4.98
CA ASN A 50 -3.90 -9.76 -4.02
C ASN A 50 -2.55 -10.45 -3.95
N LEU A 51 -2.55 -11.77 -3.95
CA LEU A 51 -1.32 -12.55 -3.96
C LEU A 51 -0.51 -12.34 -5.25
N SER A 52 -1.14 -12.35 -6.43
CA SER A 52 -0.44 -12.11 -7.70
C SER A 52 0.23 -10.73 -7.75
N ARG A 53 -0.39 -9.70 -7.13
CA ARG A 53 0.24 -8.39 -6.99
C ARG A 53 1.50 -8.45 -6.12
N ILE A 54 1.45 -9.18 -5.01
CA ILE A 54 2.62 -9.36 -4.12
C ILE A 54 3.74 -10.08 -4.88
N LEU A 55 3.42 -11.16 -5.59
CA LEU A 55 4.38 -11.91 -6.40
C LEU A 55 4.98 -11.08 -7.54
N CYS A 56 4.18 -10.20 -8.16
CA CYS A 56 4.67 -9.27 -9.17
C CYS A 56 5.69 -8.27 -8.56
N LEU A 57 5.40 -7.72 -7.39
CA LEU A 57 6.33 -6.81 -6.69
C LEU A 57 7.60 -7.54 -6.24
N ASP A 58 7.49 -8.79 -5.80
CA ASP A 58 8.63 -9.67 -5.50
C ASP A 58 9.51 -9.87 -6.73
N PHE A 59 8.90 -10.21 -7.86
CA PHE A 59 9.62 -10.37 -9.14
C PHE A 59 10.35 -9.07 -9.53
N LEU A 60 9.66 -7.92 -9.49
CA LEU A 60 10.27 -6.63 -9.78
C LEU A 60 11.41 -6.29 -8.81
N TYR A 61 11.24 -6.63 -7.53
CA TYR A 61 12.30 -6.43 -6.54
C TYR A 61 13.56 -7.27 -6.88
N LYS A 62 13.38 -8.52 -7.26
CA LYS A 62 14.50 -9.42 -7.66
C LYS A 62 15.27 -8.89 -8.86
N LEU A 63 14.59 -8.28 -9.84
CA LEU A 63 15.26 -7.69 -11.01
C LEU A 63 16.20 -6.55 -10.64
N GLN A 64 15.89 -5.79 -9.58
CA GLN A 64 16.65 -4.60 -9.19
C GLN A 64 17.73 -4.87 -8.11
N ILE A 65 17.85 -6.08 -7.55
CA ILE A 65 18.81 -6.39 -6.46
C ILE A 65 20.24 -5.97 -6.84
N LYS A 66 20.66 -6.23 -8.08
CA LYS A 66 22.00 -5.91 -8.59
C LYS A 66 22.16 -4.45 -9.02
N ILE A 67 21.10 -3.64 -8.92
CA ILE A 67 21.11 -2.24 -9.34
C ILE A 67 21.27 -1.38 -8.09
N ASN A 68 22.30 -0.52 -8.09
CA ASN A 68 22.47 0.46 -7.04
C ASN A 68 21.42 1.57 -7.19
N GLY A 69 20.89 2.04 -6.06
CA GLY A 69 19.92 3.12 -6.04
C GLY A 69 18.79 2.90 -5.03
N ASN A 70 17.80 3.75 -5.11
CA ASN A 70 16.65 3.77 -4.22
C ASN A 70 15.38 3.35 -4.96
N ILE A 71 14.35 2.97 -4.20
CA ILE A 71 13.04 2.61 -4.71
C ILE A 71 12.10 3.80 -4.51
N PHE A 72 11.40 4.20 -5.56
CA PHE A 72 10.41 5.28 -5.53
C PHE A 72 9.03 4.71 -5.86
N ASP A 73 8.09 4.85 -4.92
CA ASP A 73 6.68 4.46 -5.09
C ASP A 73 5.83 5.73 -5.26
N PHE A 74 5.44 6.03 -6.49
CA PHE A 74 4.63 7.20 -6.81
C PHE A 74 3.14 6.86 -6.79
N GLY A 75 2.35 7.66 -6.07
CA GLY A 75 0.92 7.40 -5.87
C GLY A 75 0.67 6.29 -4.85
N THR A 76 1.46 6.29 -3.79
CA THR A 76 1.46 5.23 -2.76
C THR A 76 0.12 5.06 -2.05
N ARG A 77 -0.66 6.13 -1.93
CA ARG A 77 -1.97 6.19 -1.25
C ARG A 77 -1.96 5.51 0.13
N TRP A 78 -2.34 4.21 0.17
CA TRP A 78 -2.39 3.41 1.40
C TRP A 78 -1.04 2.79 1.79
N GLY A 79 0.03 3.05 1.05
CA GLY A 79 1.38 2.61 1.37
C GLY A 79 1.67 1.12 1.18
N GLN A 80 0.77 0.37 0.55
CA GLN A 80 0.93 -1.08 0.40
C GLN A 80 2.22 -1.46 -0.34
N ASN A 81 2.54 -0.80 -1.46
CA ASN A 81 3.75 -1.10 -2.23
C ASN A 81 5.01 -0.75 -1.43
N ALA A 82 5.01 0.43 -0.80
CA ALA A 82 6.14 0.88 0.02
C ALA A 82 6.41 -0.08 1.18
N SER A 83 5.37 -0.52 1.88
CA SER A 83 5.46 -1.54 2.94
C SER A 83 6.04 -2.85 2.42
N LEU A 84 5.52 -3.36 1.28
CA LEU A 84 6.01 -4.58 0.66
C LEU A 84 7.48 -4.44 0.20
N PHE A 85 7.88 -3.30 -0.36
CA PHE A 85 9.28 -3.08 -0.74
C PHE A 85 10.21 -3.02 0.47
N SER A 86 9.76 -2.47 1.61
CA SER A 86 10.53 -2.54 2.85
C SER A 86 10.70 -3.97 3.35
N THR A 87 9.62 -4.76 3.30
CA THR A 87 9.64 -6.19 3.68
C THR A 87 10.55 -7.01 2.74
N LEU A 88 10.41 -6.83 1.41
CA LEU A 88 11.26 -7.51 0.42
C LEU A 88 12.72 -7.13 0.56
N ARG A 89 13.02 -5.86 0.90
CA ARG A 89 14.37 -5.42 1.23
C ARG A 89 14.91 -6.20 2.44
N GLY A 90 14.10 -6.38 3.47
CA GLY A 90 14.48 -7.19 4.65
C GLY A 90 14.79 -8.65 4.29
N ILE A 91 14.10 -9.21 3.30
CA ILE A 91 14.30 -10.60 2.82
C ILE A 91 15.56 -10.70 1.96
N TYR A 92 15.70 -9.85 0.93
CA TYR A 92 16.73 -10.01 -0.10
C TYR A 92 18.02 -9.23 0.15
N GLU A 93 17.93 -8.12 0.86
CA GLU A 93 19.04 -7.22 1.13
C GLU A 93 19.06 -6.77 2.60
N PRO A 94 19.01 -7.72 3.57
CA PRO A 94 18.84 -7.41 5.00
C PRO A 94 19.92 -6.48 5.55
N PHE A 95 21.13 -6.56 5.03
CA PHE A 95 22.27 -5.78 5.48
C PHE A 95 22.63 -4.59 4.58
N ASN A 96 21.83 -4.33 3.53
CA ASN A 96 22.04 -3.17 2.66
C ASN A 96 21.66 -1.88 3.41
N ARG A 97 22.66 -1.06 3.74
CA ARG A 97 22.49 0.21 4.47
C ARG A 97 22.14 1.39 3.57
N HIS A 98 22.29 1.25 2.26
CA HIS A 98 22.21 2.37 1.31
C HIS A 98 20.86 2.42 0.59
N LYS A 99 20.28 1.28 0.24
CA LYS A 99 19.01 1.21 -0.46
C LYS A 99 17.85 1.68 0.41
N ARG A 100 17.11 2.66 -0.09
CA ARG A 100 16.00 3.30 0.60
C ARG A 100 14.73 3.20 -0.22
N VAL A 101 13.58 3.30 0.46
CA VAL A 101 12.25 3.32 -0.15
C VAL A 101 11.62 4.68 0.13
N PHE A 102 11.14 5.34 -0.91
CA PHE A 102 10.45 6.61 -0.83
C PHE A 102 9.05 6.48 -1.41
N ALA A 103 8.05 6.72 -0.59
CA ALA A 103 6.64 6.66 -0.94
C ALA A 103 6.08 8.07 -1.12
N PHE A 104 5.68 8.42 -2.33
CA PHE A 104 5.19 9.76 -2.68
C PHE A 104 3.69 9.75 -2.92
N ASP A 105 2.96 10.64 -2.26
CA ASP A 105 1.56 10.91 -2.55
C ASP A 105 1.18 12.31 -2.06
N THR A 106 0.21 12.93 -2.72
CA THR A 106 -0.38 14.19 -2.23
C THR A 106 -1.33 13.95 -1.06
N PHE A 107 -1.87 12.74 -0.94
CA PHE A 107 -2.92 12.33 -0.01
C PHE A 107 -4.23 13.13 -0.12
N SER A 108 -4.26 14.11 -1.03
CA SER A 108 -5.43 14.93 -1.34
C SER A 108 -6.30 14.36 -2.46
N GLY A 109 -5.87 13.23 -3.05
CA GLY A 109 -6.51 12.66 -4.23
C GLY A 109 -6.15 13.44 -5.51
N PHE A 110 -6.98 13.33 -6.53
CA PHE A 110 -6.76 14.04 -7.78
C PHE A 110 -6.96 15.54 -7.59
N ASN A 111 -5.89 16.32 -7.67
CA ASN A 111 -5.96 17.79 -7.57
C ASN A 111 -6.48 18.42 -8.87
N LYS A 112 -6.15 17.83 -10.01
CA LYS A 112 -6.56 18.27 -11.35
C LYS A 112 -6.77 17.04 -12.24
N ILE A 113 -7.73 17.12 -13.12
CA ILE A 113 -8.03 16.08 -14.11
C ILE A 113 -7.95 16.68 -15.50
N ASN A 114 -7.19 16.04 -16.38
CA ASN A 114 -7.08 16.42 -17.78
C ASN A 114 -8.18 15.73 -18.60
N LYS A 115 -8.56 16.34 -19.73
CA LYS A 115 -9.50 15.71 -20.68
C LYS A 115 -9.01 14.34 -21.19
N LYS A 116 -7.70 14.12 -21.21
CA LYS A 116 -7.06 12.84 -21.60
C LYS A 116 -7.23 11.71 -20.56
N ASP A 117 -7.54 12.02 -19.30
CA ASP A 117 -7.69 11.03 -18.22
C ASP A 117 -9.00 10.23 -18.32
N GLY A 118 -9.83 10.55 -19.31
CA GLY A 118 -11.09 9.88 -19.56
C GLY A 118 -12.24 10.37 -18.66
N LYS A 119 -13.43 9.73 -18.82
CA LYS A 119 -14.68 10.12 -18.14
C LYS A 119 -15.15 9.10 -17.10
N SER A 120 -14.24 8.28 -16.57
CA SER A 120 -14.64 7.26 -15.58
C SER A 120 -15.11 7.92 -14.28
N ARG A 121 -15.97 7.23 -13.52
CA ARG A 121 -16.42 7.69 -12.19
C ARG A 121 -15.27 7.89 -11.21
N LEU A 122 -14.12 7.25 -11.45
CA LEU A 122 -12.93 7.40 -10.65
C LEU A 122 -12.24 8.75 -10.90
N MET A 123 -12.30 9.25 -12.13
CA MET A 123 -11.67 10.50 -12.56
C MET A 123 -12.52 11.70 -12.14
N LYS A 124 -12.49 12.01 -10.84
CA LYS A 124 -13.10 13.19 -10.23
C LYS A 124 -12.10 13.82 -9.29
N VAL A 125 -12.02 15.15 -9.30
CA VAL A 125 -11.19 15.91 -8.34
C VAL A 125 -11.56 15.50 -6.92
N GLY A 126 -10.57 15.29 -6.08
CA GLY A 126 -10.72 14.83 -4.69
C GLY A 126 -10.96 13.34 -4.51
N ASN A 127 -11.16 12.56 -5.60
CA ASN A 127 -11.23 11.10 -5.46
C ASN A 127 -9.86 10.53 -5.06
N LEU A 128 -9.87 9.39 -4.39
CA LEU A 128 -8.70 8.71 -3.81
C LEU A 128 -8.04 9.48 -2.65
N LYS A 129 -8.65 10.55 -2.16
CA LYS A 129 -8.24 11.27 -0.97
C LYS A 129 -8.22 10.35 0.25
N THR A 130 -7.26 10.56 1.15
CA THR A 130 -7.19 9.94 2.48
C THR A 130 -7.63 10.92 3.58
N SER A 131 -7.68 10.50 4.84
CA SER A 131 -7.86 11.40 5.97
C SER A 131 -6.65 12.33 6.15
N GLN A 132 -6.83 13.44 6.84
CA GLN A 132 -5.75 14.44 7.03
C GLN A 132 -4.58 13.92 7.86
N ASP A 133 -4.85 13.02 8.80
CA ASP A 133 -3.89 12.38 9.69
C ASP A 133 -3.20 11.17 9.05
N TYR A 134 -3.70 10.69 7.90
CA TYR A 134 -3.21 9.47 7.26
C TYR A 134 -1.71 9.51 6.92
N PRO A 135 -1.12 10.59 6.41
CA PRO A 135 0.32 10.64 6.13
C PRO A 135 1.18 10.36 7.37
N LYS A 136 0.77 10.89 8.52
CA LYS A 136 1.46 10.62 9.80
C LYS A 136 1.27 9.16 10.24
N PHE A 137 0.05 8.64 10.14
CA PHE A 137 -0.24 7.24 10.40
C PHE A 137 0.62 6.33 9.50
N LEU A 138 0.66 6.61 8.19
CA LEU A 138 1.43 5.82 7.25
C LEU A 138 2.92 5.82 7.59
N GLN A 139 3.53 6.99 7.87
CA GLN A 139 4.93 7.05 8.24
C GLN A 139 5.22 6.22 9.49
N ASN A 140 4.41 6.35 10.54
CA ASN A 140 4.55 5.56 11.76
C ASN A 140 4.44 4.06 11.48
N HIS A 141 3.48 3.65 10.65
CA HIS A 141 3.31 2.25 10.27
C HIS A 141 4.50 1.70 9.47
N LEU A 142 5.01 2.48 8.52
CA LEU A 142 6.19 2.10 7.74
C LEU A 142 7.45 2.00 8.63
N ASP A 143 7.60 2.87 9.62
CA ASP A 143 8.68 2.80 10.59
C ASP A 143 8.58 1.51 11.44
N LEU A 144 7.37 1.10 11.82
CA LEU A 144 7.14 -0.19 12.50
C LEU A 144 7.52 -1.39 11.61
N ILE A 145 7.10 -1.40 10.35
CA ILE A 145 7.47 -2.46 9.40
C ILE A 145 8.99 -2.51 9.21
N ASP A 146 9.66 -1.36 9.07
CA ASP A 146 11.12 -1.31 8.92
C ASP A 146 11.85 -1.75 10.19
N SER A 147 11.26 -1.52 11.37
CA SER A 147 11.84 -1.96 12.66
C SER A 147 11.90 -3.48 12.84
N LEU A 148 11.09 -4.22 12.10
CA LEU A 148 11.12 -5.69 12.07
C LEU A 148 12.26 -6.24 11.20
N ASN A 149 12.90 -5.38 10.40
CA ASN A 149 14.01 -5.76 9.52
C ASN A 149 15.37 -5.59 10.23
N PRO A 150 16.41 -6.34 9.81
CA PRO A 150 17.77 -6.11 10.29
C PRO A 150 18.25 -4.66 10.06
N ILE A 151 19.13 -4.17 10.93
CA ILE A 151 19.68 -2.80 10.90
C ILE A 151 18.56 -1.74 11.03
N SER A 152 17.61 -1.98 11.91
CA SER A 152 16.45 -1.10 12.15
C SER A 152 16.81 0.29 12.71
N HIS A 153 18.01 0.45 13.31
CA HIS A 153 18.51 1.74 13.79
C HIS A 153 18.83 2.74 12.66
N ILE A 154 18.94 2.28 11.42
CA ILE A 154 19.10 3.13 10.23
C ILE A 154 17.73 3.24 9.55
N LYS A 155 17.18 4.44 9.50
CA LYS A 155 15.91 4.67 8.77
C LYS A 155 16.10 4.45 7.28
N LYS A 156 15.21 3.67 6.67
CA LYS A 156 15.29 3.25 5.27
C LYS A 156 14.01 3.47 4.46
N ILE A 157 12.94 3.97 5.11
CA ILE A 157 11.66 4.21 4.44
C ILE A 157 11.06 5.56 4.84
N TRP A 158 10.55 6.29 3.85
CA TRP A 158 9.93 7.60 4.03
C TRP A 158 8.62 7.69 3.26
N SER A 159 7.59 8.23 3.92
CA SER A 159 6.37 8.73 3.29
C SER A 159 6.50 10.24 3.07
N ILE A 160 6.38 10.68 1.84
CA ILE A 160 6.55 12.08 1.44
C ILE A 160 5.22 12.60 0.91
N LYS A 161 4.63 13.55 1.64
CA LYS A 161 3.30 14.09 1.35
C LYS A 161 3.26 14.99 0.12
N GLU A 162 4.33 15.72 -0.18
CA GLU A 162 4.32 16.72 -1.25
C GLU A 162 5.41 16.45 -2.26
N MET A 163 4.99 16.39 -3.52
CA MET A 163 5.89 16.49 -4.63
C MET A 163 5.52 17.75 -5.41
N HIS A 164 6.11 18.88 -5.02
CA HIS A 164 6.07 20.10 -5.84
C HIS A 164 7.04 19.94 -7.01
N LEU A 165 6.65 19.12 -7.98
CA LEU A 165 7.28 19.19 -9.31
C LEU A 165 6.81 20.51 -9.94
N LYS A 166 7.61 21.55 -9.78
CA LYS A 166 7.54 22.73 -10.66
C LYS A 166 8.21 22.29 -11.97
N PHE A 167 7.38 22.00 -12.98
CA PHE A 167 7.80 21.94 -14.36
C PHE A 167 7.70 23.32 -14.97
#